data_b2a950c091595bd51fb77c2262b0d214
#
_entry.id   b2a950c091595bd51fb77c2262b0d214
#
_cell.length_a   1.000
_cell.length_b   1.000
_cell.length_c   1.000
_cell.angle_alpha   90.00
_cell.angle_beta   90.00
_cell.angle_gamma   90.00
#
_symmetry.space_group_name_H-M   'P 1'
#
loop_
_entity.id
_entity.type
_entity.pdbx_description
1 polymer ?
#
loop_
_entity_poly.entity_id
_entity_poly.type
_entity_poly.pdbx_seq_one_letter_code
_entity_poly.pdbx_strand_id
1 'polypeptide(L)'
;MKKQKTGNNGFTLAELLIVVAVIGVLVAISMPVFAGYLEKSRETVDLADVRSAYSEVMMAVMTEDTANYSRTVKLKQKRDNWNAYDPVTVSGITHSRSEGNTEHWIGIPVENGECTLSYIPDFGMKVIWSGAGGNDTPISFPYNDDLHGALDRTGILDELKNQNKTYFEIDSKCPKSDMLTRVNEEIRKEGSSSLLGTGTWAYMGSPKNASSRYLFWTSMDTNQVGAGKKIPVIVSKADGGFYISETTTAARKKDGKTYVAIADHIADFSPYTSGKKYDSLEDAYNAYQKLLADGTY
;
A
#
# COMPACT_ATOMS: atom_id res chain seq x y z
N MET A 1 82.89 14.95 32.41
CA MET A 1 81.51 14.91 31.91
C MET A 1 80.94 13.51 32.15
N LYS A 2 79.98 13.32 33.10
CA LYS A 2 79.30 12.06 33.35
C LYS A 2 78.10 12.01 32.43
N LYS A 3 78.08 11.05 31.50
CA LYS A 3 76.88 10.74 30.72
C LYS A 3 75.79 10.05 31.63
N GLN A 4 74.70 10.72 31.87
CA GLN A 4 73.53 10.07 32.46
C GLN A 4 72.96 9.08 31.41
N LYS A 5 72.92 7.80 31.79
CA LYS A 5 72.14 6.79 31.07
C LYS A 5 70.65 6.99 31.39
N THR A 6 69.93 7.51 30.46
CA THR A 6 68.42 7.42 30.50
C THR A 6 68.02 5.95 30.34
N GLY A 7 67.60 5.34 31.44
CA GLY A 7 66.99 4.00 31.38
C GLY A 7 65.69 4.05 30.64
N ASN A 8 65.61 3.37 29.49
CA ASN A 8 64.35 3.07 28.86
C ASN A 8 63.58 2.04 29.73
N ASN A 9 62.66 2.53 30.53
CA ASN A 9 61.71 1.65 31.21
C ASN A 9 60.74 1.11 30.19
N GLY A 10 61.04 -0.07 29.64
CA GLY A 10 60.04 -0.81 28.79
C GLY A 10 58.94 -1.37 29.66
N PHE A 11 57.73 -1.43 29.10
CA PHE A 11 56.60 -2.07 29.76
C PHE A 11 56.85 -3.55 30.04
N THR A 12 56.44 -4.01 31.21
CA THR A 12 56.51 -5.42 31.56
C THR A 12 55.36 -6.19 30.85
N LEU A 13 55.62 -7.47 30.59
CA LEU A 13 54.60 -8.34 29.96
C LEU A 13 53.32 -8.43 30.81
N ALA A 14 53.47 -8.37 32.14
CA ALA A 14 52.35 -8.37 33.09
C ALA A 14 51.51 -7.09 33.01
N GLU A 15 52.13 -5.91 32.87
CA GLU A 15 51.39 -4.64 32.71
C GLU A 15 50.58 -4.61 31.40
N LEU A 16 51.17 -5.12 30.31
CA LEU A 16 50.46 -5.22 29.04
C LEU A 16 49.25 -6.20 29.15
N LEU A 17 49.43 -7.32 29.83
CA LEU A 17 48.38 -8.33 30.00
C LEU A 17 47.20 -7.81 30.82
N ILE A 18 47.48 -7.03 31.89
CA ILE A 18 46.45 -6.42 32.72
C ILE A 18 45.65 -5.38 31.90
N VAL A 19 46.34 -4.53 31.12
CA VAL A 19 45.68 -3.50 30.28
C VAL A 19 44.77 -4.15 29.25
N VAL A 20 45.23 -5.19 28.55
CA VAL A 20 44.42 -5.89 27.56
C VAL A 20 43.20 -6.57 28.20
N ALA A 21 43.36 -7.18 29.40
CA ALA A 21 42.28 -7.77 30.14
C ALA A 21 41.21 -6.75 30.55
N VAL A 22 41.62 -5.57 31.04
CA VAL A 22 40.70 -4.48 31.40
C VAL A 22 39.98 -3.93 30.17
N ILE A 23 40.69 -3.70 29.07
CA ILE A 23 40.08 -3.26 27.81
C ILE A 23 39.06 -4.33 27.30
N GLY A 24 39.42 -5.60 27.36
CA GLY A 24 38.51 -6.70 26.95
C GLY A 24 37.21 -6.70 27.74
N VAL A 25 37.27 -6.52 29.05
CA VAL A 25 36.05 -6.43 29.90
C VAL A 25 35.22 -5.19 29.55
N LEU A 26 35.89 -4.02 29.40
CA LEU A 26 35.17 -2.78 29.03
C LEU A 26 34.48 -2.89 27.69
N VAL A 27 35.14 -3.46 26.67
CA VAL A 27 34.57 -3.68 25.33
C VAL A 27 33.37 -4.67 25.41
N ALA A 28 33.52 -5.76 26.18
CA ALA A 28 32.47 -6.76 26.31
C ALA A 28 31.17 -6.19 26.90
N ILE A 29 31.26 -5.23 27.82
CA ILE A 29 30.09 -4.56 28.43
C ILE A 29 29.55 -3.44 27.52
N SER A 30 30.44 -2.68 26.89
CA SER A 30 30.00 -1.50 26.10
C SER A 30 29.42 -1.85 24.75
N MET A 31 29.83 -2.94 24.12
CA MET A 31 29.38 -3.33 22.78
C MET A 31 27.86 -3.54 22.68
N PRO A 32 27.16 -4.32 23.54
CA PRO A 32 25.73 -4.50 23.48
C PRO A 32 24.95 -3.21 23.78
N VAL A 33 25.47 -2.37 24.69
CA VAL A 33 24.84 -1.07 25.01
C VAL A 33 24.91 -0.13 23.80
N PHE A 34 26.10 -0.09 23.14
CA PHE A 34 26.29 0.73 21.94
C PHE A 34 25.43 0.30 20.78
N ALA A 35 25.27 -1.02 20.57
CA ALA A 35 24.37 -1.56 19.56
C ALA A 35 22.92 -1.13 19.79
N GLY A 36 22.46 -1.09 21.05
CA GLY A 36 21.14 -0.58 21.41
C GLY A 36 20.93 0.90 21.08
N TYR A 37 21.94 1.75 21.35
CA TYR A 37 21.88 3.17 21.00
C TYR A 37 21.91 3.41 19.49
N LEU A 38 22.68 2.63 18.74
CA LEU A 38 22.69 2.69 17.28
C LEU A 38 21.32 2.34 16.70
N GLU A 39 20.65 1.33 17.24
CA GLU A 39 19.32 0.95 16.79
C GLU A 39 18.30 2.05 17.08
N LYS A 40 18.28 2.61 18.28
CA LYS A 40 17.45 3.77 18.61
C LYS A 40 17.67 4.95 17.65
N SER A 41 18.92 5.18 17.26
CA SER A 41 19.24 6.22 16.28
C SER A 41 18.65 5.92 14.90
N ARG A 42 18.72 4.65 14.44
CA ARG A 42 18.12 4.23 13.17
C ARG A 42 16.60 4.40 13.19
N GLU A 43 15.92 3.92 14.24
CA GLU A 43 14.48 4.10 14.43
C GLU A 43 14.08 5.58 14.42
N THR A 44 14.88 6.45 15.04
CA THR A 44 14.64 7.90 15.02
C THR A 44 14.71 8.48 13.61
N VAL A 45 15.70 8.04 12.82
CA VAL A 45 15.85 8.47 11.43
C VAL A 45 14.69 7.94 10.58
N ASP A 46 14.32 6.67 10.75
CA ASP A 46 13.20 6.07 10.03
C ASP A 46 11.89 6.81 10.32
N LEU A 47 11.62 7.15 11.59
CA LEU A 47 10.45 7.97 11.94
C LEU A 47 10.49 9.38 11.34
N ALA A 48 11.68 10.00 11.25
CA ALA A 48 11.84 11.31 10.63
C ALA A 48 11.55 11.22 9.11
N ASP A 49 12.09 10.20 8.44
CA ASP A 49 11.86 9.97 7.01
C ASP A 49 10.39 9.67 6.72
N VAL A 50 9.71 8.87 7.55
CA VAL A 50 8.27 8.59 7.43
C VAL A 50 7.43 9.86 7.65
N ARG A 51 7.78 10.71 8.62
CA ARG A 51 7.09 12.00 8.83
C ARG A 51 7.31 12.98 7.67
N SER A 52 8.50 12.95 7.06
CA SER A 52 8.77 13.73 5.85
C SER A 52 7.90 13.27 4.68
N ALA A 53 7.84 11.96 4.44
CA ALA A 53 6.99 11.37 3.41
C ALA A 53 5.50 11.68 3.63
N TYR A 54 5.04 11.69 4.90
CA TYR A 54 3.69 12.16 5.22
C TYR A 54 3.45 13.59 4.75
N SER A 55 4.41 14.48 5.03
CA SER A 55 4.27 15.89 4.63
C SER A 55 4.24 16.04 3.11
N GLU A 56 4.97 15.19 2.38
CA GLU A 56 4.93 15.16 0.90
C GLU A 56 3.56 14.70 0.38
N VAL A 57 3.02 13.61 0.96
CA VAL A 57 1.68 13.12 0.61
C VAL A 57 0.61 14.17 0.92
N MET A 58 0.69 14.84 2.08
CA MET A 58 -0.27 15.90 2.43
C MET A 58 -0.16 17.11 1.53
N MET A 59 1.05 17.46 1.07
CA MET A 59 1.23 18.51 0.06
C MET A 59 0.56 18.11 -1.26
N ALA A 60 0.74 16.87 -1.72
CA ALA A 60 0.07 16.35 -2.91
C ALA A 60 -1.46 16.40 -2.77
N VAL A 61 -1.99 16.06 -1.58
CA VAL A 61 -3.43 16.17 -1.29
C VAL A 61 -3.92 17.62 -1.38
N MET A 62 -3.16 18.56 -0.82
CA MET A 62 -3.53 19.99 -0.86
C MET A 62 -3.47 20.58 -2.26
N THR A 63 -2.63 20.04 -3.14
CA THR A 63 -2.50 20.44 -4.54
C THR A 63 -3.32 19.60 -5.51
N GLU A 64 -4.13 18.66 -4.98
CA GLU A 64 -4.94 17.72 -5.77
C GLU A 64 -4.10 16.85 -6.75
N ASP A 65 -2.82 16.65 -6.44
CA ASP A 65 -1.90 15.81 -7.20
C ASP A 65 -2.07 14.32 -6.82
N THR A 66 -3.14 13.72 -7.36
CA THR A 66 -3.55 12.35 -7.01
C THR A 66 -2.50 11.28 -7.37
N ALA A 67 -1.60 11.56 -8.30
CA ALA A 67 -0.48 10.66 -8.65
C ALA A 67 0.52 10.49 -7.50
N ASN A 68 0.54 11.44 -6.57
CA ASN A 68 1.47 11.50 -5.45
C ASN A 68 0.80 11.28 -4.07
N TYR A 69 -0.38 10.67 -4.04
CA TYR A 69 -1.09 10.34 -2.80
C TYR A 69 -0.49 9.16 -2.02
N SER A 70 0.61 8.59 -2.50
CA SER A 70 1.34 7.53 -1.82
C SER A 70 2.85 7.75 -1.87
N ARG A 71 3.54 7.38 -0.78
CA ARG A 71 5.00 7.38 -0.67
C ARG A 71 5.47 6.18 0.12
N THR A 72 6.53 5.53 -0.37
CA THR A 72 7.20 4.42 0.31
C THR A 72 8.57 4.85 0.78
N VAL A 73 8.86 4.58 2.05
CA VAL A 73 10.12 4.87 2.74
C VAL A 73 10.81 3.56 3.08
N LYS A 74 12.09 3.42 2.71
CA LYS A 74 12.93 2.29 3.11
C LYS A 74 13.47 2.50 4.52
N LEU A 75 13.31 1.49 5.36
CA LEU A 75 13.76 1.54 6.76
C LEU A 75 15.24 1.17 6.88
N LYS A 76 15.90 1.79 7.84
CA LYS A 76 17.33 1.59 8.17
C LYS A 76 17.53 0.75 9.42
N GLN A 77 16.45 0.53 10.19
CA GLN A 77 16.49 -0.29 11.40
C GLN A 77 16.92 -1.73 11.09
N LYS A 78 17.60 -2.36 12.08
CA LYS A 78 18.16 -3.71 11.99
C LYS A 78 17.48 -4.68 12.94
N ARG A 79 16.36 -4.28 13.51
CA ARG A 79 15.50 -5.11 14.38
C ARG A 79 14.05 -4.87 14.03
N ASP A 80 13.27 -5.89 14.25
CA ASP A 80 11.83 -5.81 14.08
C ASP A 80 11.19 -5.03 15.22
N ASN A 81 10.10 -4.33 14.89
CA ASN A 81 9.31 -3.51 15.80
C ASN A 81 10.08 -2.29 16.35
N TRP A 82 9.37 -1.44 17.09
CA TRP A 82 9.95 -0.29 17.77
C TRP A 82 10.60 -0.71 19.08
N ASN A 83 11.86 -0.33 19.30
CA ASN A 83 12.59 -0.59 20.55
C ASN A 83 12.79 0.68 21.37
N ALA A 84 12.81 1.85 20.72
CA ALA A 84 13.04 3.13 21.37
C ALA A 84 11.75 3.86 21.75
N TYR A 85 10.66 3.61 21.02
CA TYR A 85 9.42 4.36 21.13
C TYR A 85 8.22 3.42 21.30
N ASP A 86 7.37 3.72 22.28
CA ASP A 86 6.08 3.03 22.48
C ASP A 86 5.21 3.90 23.39
N PRO A 87 4.06 4.43 22.95
CA PRO A 87 3.56 4.34 21.57
C PRO A 87 4.32 5.21 20.57
N VAL A 88 4.15 4.92 19.29
CA VAL A 88 4.67 5.72 18.17
C VAL A 88 3.55 6.55 17.57
N THR A 89 3.83 7.82 17.28
CA THR A 89 2.89 8.69 16.57
C THR A 89 3.46 9.09 15.22
N VAL A 90 2.72 8.76 14.17
CA VAL A 90 2.97 9.20 12.80
C VAL A 90 1.71 9.93 12.33
N SER A 91 1.85 11.23 12.01
CA SER A 91 0.75 11.96 11.36
C SER A 91 -0.54 12.07 12.16
N GLY A 92 -0.44 12.12 13.48
CA GLY A 92 -1.61 12.11 14.38
C GLY A 92 -2.19 10.72 14.65
N ILE A 93 -1.73 9.69 13.95
CA ILE A 93 -2.08 8.30 14.23
C ILE A 93 -1.09 7.79 15.27
N THR A 94 -1.60 7.41 16.43
CA THR A 94 -0.79 6.84 17.52
C THR A 94 -1.06 5.35 17.59
N HIS A 95 0.00 4.55 17.67
CA HIS A 95 -0.07 3.09 17.72
C HIS A 95 0.93 2.55 18.73
N SER A 96 0.47 1.63 19.58
CA SER A 96 1.31 0.94 20.54
C SER A 96 1.79 -0.40 19.95
N ARG A 97 2.98 -0.82 20.36
CA ARG A 97 3.58 -2.11 20.00
C ARG A 97 2.71 -3.33 20.37
N SER A 98 1.86 -3.19 21.37
CA SER A 98 0.91 -4.22 21.84
C SER A 98 -0.42 -4.22 21.10
N GLU A 99 -0.68 -3.20 20.27
CA GLU A 99 -1.90 -3.10 19.49
C GLU A 99 -1.77 -3.90 18.19
N GLY A 100 -2.88 -4.48 17.74
CA GLY A 100 -3.00 -5.10 16.42
C GLY A 100 -3.18 -4.07 15.31
N ASN A 101 -3.37 -4.55 14.09
CA ASN A 101 -3.70 -3.69 12.97
C ASN A 101 -4.96 -2.87 13.22
N THR A 102 -4.95 -1.60 12.82
CA THR A 102 -6.11 -0.71 12.82
C THR A 102 -6.42 -0.27 11.40
N GLU A 103 -7.53 0.45 11.22
CA GLU A 103 -7.90 1.00 9.89
C GLU A 103 -6.81 1.90 9.29
N HIS A 104 -6.10 2.64 10.15
CA HIS A 104 -5.08 3.62 9.75
C HIS A 104 -3.64 3.13 9.89
N TRP A 105 -3.42 2.01 10.60
CA TRP A 105 -2.09 1.48 10.88
C TRP A 105 -2.06 -0.03 10.67
N ILE A 106 -1.26 -0.48 9.72
CA ILE A 106 -1.15 -1.89 9.33
C ILE A 106 0.30 -2.35 9.44
N GLY A 107 0.49 -3.48 10.11
CA GLY A 107 1.79 -4.11 10.28
C GLY A 107 2.71 -3.42 11.28
N ILE A 108 3.92 -3.89 11.33
CA ILE A 108 5.02 -3.37 12.15
C ILE A 108 6.25 -3.11 11.28
N PRO A 109 7.15 -2.20 11.68
CA PRO A 109 8.43 -2.06 11.02
C PRO A 109 9.28 -3.32 11.24
N VAL A 110 9.97 -3.76 10.21
CA VAL A 110 10.90 -4.90 10.25
C VAL A 110 12.28 -4.48 9.78
N GLU A 111 13.26 -5.33 10.07
CA GLU A 111 14.65 -5.12 9.64
C GLU A 111 14.73 -4.87 8.13
N ASN A 112 15.32 -3.73 7.74
CA ASN A 112 15.43 -3.29 6.34
C ASN A 112 14.12 -3.28 5.56
N GLY A 113 12.99 -3.15 6.26
CA GLY A 113 11.66 -3.13 5.67
C GLY A 113 11.31 -1.80 5.02
N GLU A 114 10.03 -1.62 4.78
CA GLU A 114 9.47 -0.41 4.16
C GLU A 114 8.24 0.07 4.95
N CYS A 115 7.99 1.38 4.85
CA CYS A 115 6.75 2.00 5.31
C CYS A 115 6.10 2.71 4.13
N THR A 116 4.87 2.36 3.81
CA THR A 116 4.07 3.05 2.79
C THR A 116 3.02 3.91 3.47
N LEU A 117 3.04 5.19 3.14
CA LEU A 117 2.03 6.17 3.51
C LEU A 117 1.11 6.37 2.31
N SER A 118 -0.19 6.26 2.52
CA SER A 118 -1.19 6.42 1.47
C SER A 118 -2.33 7.29 1.96
N TYR A 119 -2.69 8.31 1.19
CA TYR A 119 -3.90 9.08 1.43
C TYR A 119 -5.02 8.55 0.55
N ILE A 120 -6.13 8.23 1.18
CA ILE A 120 -7.35 7.76 0.51
C ILE A 120 -8.41 8.85 0.70
N PRO A 121 -8.95 9.44 -0.38
CA PRO A 121 -10.03 10.41 -0.27
C PRO A 121 -11.18 9.89 0.57
N ASP A 122 -11.78 10.74 1.39
CA ASP A 122 -12.88 10.44 2.33
C ASP A 122 -12.52 9.51 3.52
N PHE A 123 -11.33 8.90 3.50
CA PHE A 123 -10.84 8.04 4.59
C PHE A 123 -9.68 8.69 5.37
N GLY A 124 -8.78 9.36 4.67
CA GLY A 124 -7.58 9.96 5.25
C GLY A 124 -6.29 9.15 5.06
N MET A 125 -5.35 9.36 5.95
CA MET A 125 -4.03 8.73 5.88
C MET A 125 -4.05 7.29 6.38
N LYS A 126 -3.29 6.45 5.70
CA LYS A 126 -2.97 5.07 6.07
C LYS A 126 -1.46 4.90 6.17
N VAL A 127 -1.01 4.19 7.19
CA VAL A 127 0.40 3.84 7.42
C VAL A 127 0.53 2.33 7.35
N ILE A 128 1.31 1.83 6.41
CA ILE A 128 1.46 0.39 6.15
C ILE A 128 2.94 0.04 6.28
N TRP A 129 3.27 -0.85 7.20
CA TRP A 129 4.61 -1.36 7.45
C TRP A 129 4.78 -2.73 6.81
N SER A 130 5.97 -3.02 6.28
CA SER A 130 6.28 -4.28 5.58
C SER A 130 6.35 -5.51 6.48
N GLY A 131 6.35 -5.35 7.80
CA GLY A 131 6.34 -6.46 8.75
C GLY A 131 4.95 -6.98 9.03
N ALA A 132 4.75 -8.28 8.97
CA ALA A 132 3.61 -8.91 9.61
C ALA A 132 3.64 -8.60 11.10
N GLY A 133 2.56 -8.11 11.68
CA GLY A 133 2.46 -7.87 13.12
C GLY A 133 2.89 -9.11 13.89
N GLY A 134 3.78 -8.92 14.88
CA GLY A 134 4.33 -10.02 15.67
C GLY A 134 3.23 -10.83 16.35
N ASN A 135 2.95 -11.92 15.78
CA ASN A 135 2.25 -13.16 16.06
C ASN A 135 1.68 -13.62 14.72
N ASP A 136 2.45 -14.37 13.92
CA ASP A 136 2.08 -15.20 12.76
C ASP A 136 0.75 -14.88 12.01
N THR A 137 0.18 -13.67 12.18
CA THR A 137 -0.91 -13.20 11.35
C THR A 137 -0.30 -12.55 10.12
N PRO A 138 -0.58 -13.04 8.92
CA PRO A 138 -0.21 -12.39 7.67
C PRO A 138 -0.59 -10.92 7.74
N ILE A 139 0.20 -10.03 7.13
CA ILE A 139 -0.22 -8.64 6.92
C ILE A 139 -1.63 -8.70 6.35
N SER A 140 -2.61 -8.27 7.14
CA SER A 140 -3.99 -8.30 6.69
C SER A 140 -4.10 -7.40 5.47
N PHE A 141 -4.50 -7.96 4.35
CA PHE A 141 -4.77 -7.19 3.14
C PHE A 141 -5.79 -6.09 3.48
N PRO A 142 -5.49 -4.81 3.16
CA PRO A 142 -6.26 -3.69 3.70
C PRO A 142 -7.64 -3.53 3.06
N TYR A 143 -7.97 -4.35 2.07
CA TYR A 143 -9.21 -4.23 1.31
C TYR A 143 -10.08 -5.47 1.47
N ASN A 144 -11.40 -5.25 1.56
CA ASN A 144 -12.39 -6.30 1.47
C ASN A 144 -12.41 -6.89 0.06
N ASP A 145 -12.42 -8.20 -0.09
CA ASP A 145 -12.50 -8.90 -1.37
C ASP A 145 -13.94 -9.10 -1.87
N ASP A 146 -14.96 -8.75 -1.07
CA ASP A 146 -16.39 -8.80 -1.46
C ASP A 146 -16.82 -7.61 -2.35
N LEU A 147 -16.02 -7.34 -3.40
CA LEU A 147 -16.30 -6.21 -4.31
C LEU A 147 -17.61 -6.36 -5.09
N HIS A 148 -17.92 -7.58 -5.50
CA HIS A 148 -19.19 -7.84 -6.21
C HIS A 148 -20.39 -7.75 -5.27
N GLY A 149 -20.28 -8.25 -4.05
CA GLY A 149 -21.32 -8.14 -3.03
C GLY A 149 -21.64 -6.70 -2.67
N ALA A 150 -20.62 -5.84 -2.54
CA ALA A 150 -20.81 -4.41 -2.34
C ALA A 150 -21.63 -3.78 -3.46
N LEU A 151 -21.30 -4.09 -4.72
CA LEU A 151 -22.01 -3.59 -5.88
C LEU A 151 -23.44 -4.17 -5.98
N ASP A 152 -23.63 -5.44 -5.64
CA ASP A 152 -24.94 -6.09 -5.66
C ASP A 152 -25.89 -5.50 -4.60
N ARG A 153 -25.40 -5.09 -3.43
CA ARG A 153 -26.19 -4.42 -2.36
C ARG A 153 -26.77 -3.07 -2.77
N THR A 154 -26.25 -2.43 -3.83
CA THR A 154 -26.83 -1.17 -4.34
C THR A 154 -28.24 -1.31 -4.90
N GLY A 155 -28.69 -2.52 -5.24
CA GLY A 155 -29.95 -2.80 -5.91
C GLY A 155 -29.98 -2.43 -7.40
N ILE A 156 -28.88 -1.89 -7.95
CA ILE A 156 -28.79 -1.47 -9.37
C ILE A 156 -29.02 -2.64 -10.32
N LEU A 157 -28.48 -3.82 -9.99
CA LEU A 157 -28.64 -4.99 -10.86
C LEU A 157 -30.09 -5.43 -11.00
N ASP A 158 -30.88 -5.35 -9.94
CA ASP A 158 -32.28 -5.71 -9.98
C ASP A 158 -33.10 -4.71 -10.80
N GLU A 159 -32.81 -3.42 -10.70
CA GLU A 159 -33.41 -2.41 -11.58
C GLU A 159 -33.11 -2.67 -13.06
N LEU A 160 -31.84 -2.97 -13.38
CA LEU A 160 -31.43 -3.27 -14.76
C LEU A 160 -32.07 -4.54 -15.30
N LYS A 161 -32.24 -5.57 -14.46
CA LYS A 161 -33.02 -6.79 -14.80
C LYS A 161 -34.47 -6.45 -15.09
N ASN A 162 -35.11 -5.63 -14.26
CA ASN A 162 -36.49 -5.21 -14.41
C ASN A 162 -36.72 -4.36 -15.68
N GLN A 163 -35.70 -3.57 -16.06
CA GLN A 163 -35.70 -2.83 -17.33
C GLN A 163 -35.35 -3.71 -18.54
N ASN A 164 -35.17 -5.01 -18.34
CA ASN A 164 -34.79 -5.99 -19.37
C ASN A 164 -33.46 -5.65 -20.09
N LYS A 165 -32.55 -4.99 -19.41
CA LYS A 165 -31.21 -4.68 -19.94
C LYS A 165 -30.41 -5.98 -20.10
N THR A 166 -29.65 -6.07 -21.18
CA THR A 166 -28.77 -7.21 -21.47
C THR A 166 -27.30 -6.89 -21.12
N TYR A 167 -26.96 -5.61 -21.07
CA TYR A 167 -25.62 -5.12 -20.75
C TYR A 167 -25.71 -3.86 -19.90
N PHE A 168 -24.74 -3.69 -18.98
CA PHE A 168 -24.56 -2.48 -18.21
C PHE A 168 -23.08 -2.15 -18.08
N GLU A 169 -22.80 -0.89 -17.78
CA GLU A 169 -21.47 -0.39 -17.44
C GLU A 169 -21.63 0.77 -16.46
N ILE A 170 -20.89 0.69 -15.35
CA ILE A 170 -20.75 1.75 -14.34
C ILE A 170 -19.27 2.04 -14.23
N ASP A 171 -18.85 3.23 -14.65
CA ASP A 171 -17.47 3.66 -14.60
C ASP A 171 -17.27 4.74 -13.53
N SER A 172 -16.26 4.61 -12.70
CA SER A 172 -15.96 5.51 -11.58
C SER A 172 -15.63 6.94 -12.00
N LYS A 173 -15.21 7.12 -13.25
CA LYS A 173 -14.92 8.46 -13.82
C LYS A 173 -16.11 9.08 -14.56
N CYS A 174 -17.22 8.34 -14.73
CA CYS A 174 -18.41 8.85 -15.42
C CYS A 174 -19.07 9.98 -14.61
N PRO A 175 -19.11 11.23 -15.09
CA PRO A 175 -19.72 12.33 -14.37
C PRO A 175 -21.23 12.19 -14.29
N LYS A 176 -21.83 12.65 -13.19
CA LYS A 176 -23.29 12.75 -12.99
C LYS A 176 -24.07 11.44 -13.27
N SER A 177 -23.57 10.34 -12.77
CA SER A 177 -24.26 9.04 -12.87
C SER A 177 -24.98 8.75 -11.55
N ASP A 178 -26.31 8.60 -11.58
CA ASP A 178 -27.10 8.21 -10.39
C ASP A 178 -26.68 6.83 -9.88
N MET A 179 -26.34 5.91 -10.80
CA MET A 179 -25.81 4.61 -10.44
C MET A 179 -24.47 4.72 -9.73
N LEU A 180 -23.57 5.56 -10.23
CA LEU A 180 -22.28 5.81 -9.59
C LEU A 180 -22.43 6.44 -8.20
N THR A 181 -23.37 7.38 -8.03
CA THR A 181 -23.65 7.99 -6.73
C THR A 181 -24.06 6.93 -5.71
N ARG A 182 -24.98 6.03 -6.07
CA ARG A 182 -25.42 4.94 -5.20
C ARG A 182 -24.31 3.95 -4.87
N VAL A 183 -23.46 3.62 -5.83
CA VAL A 183 -22.30 2.76 -5.60
C VAL A 183 -21.33 3.44 -4.63
N ASN A 184 -21.04 4.73 -4.81
CA ASN A 184 -20.15 5.48 -3.91
C ASN A 184 -20.72 5.58 -2.49
N GLU A 185 -22.04 5.70 -2.33
CA GLU A 185 -22.70 5.65 -1.02
C GLU A 185 -22.50 4.28 -0.34
N GLU A 186 -22.60 3.19 -1.11
CA GLU A 186 -22.39 1.85 -0.57
C GLU A 186 -20.93 1.60 -0.19
N ILE A 187 -19.98 2.03 -1.03
CA ILE A 187 -18.54 2.00 -0.72
C ILE A 187 -18.23 2.76 0.58
N ARG A 188 -18.86 3.93 0.80
CA ARG A 188 -18.67 4.70 2.04
C ARG A 188 -19.17 3.98 3.28
N LYS A 189 -20.24 3.19 3.18
CA LYS A 189 -20.72 2.37 4.31
C LYS A 189 -19.74 1.27 4.70
N GLU A 190 -19.03 0.71 3.72
CA GLU A 190 -17.99 -0.29 3.94
C GLU A 190 -16.68 0.31 4.48
N GLY A 191 -16.59 1.64 4.47
CA GLY A 191 -15.40 2.38 4.89
C GLY A 191 -14.25 2.20 3.89
N SER A 192 -13.04 2.39 4.39
CA SER A 192 -11.80 2.32 3.60
C SER A 192 -11.36 0.90 3.24
N SER A 193 -12.11 -0.11 3.65
CA SER A 193 -11.76 -1.52 3.38
C SER A 193 -12.10 -1.97 1.95
N SER A 194 -12.66 -1.09 1.11
CA SER A 194 -12.95 -1.40 -0.29
C SER A 194 -11.89 -0.89 -1.25
N LEU A 195 -11.40 -1.75 -2.14
CA LEU A 195 -10.49 -1.36 -3.23
C LEU A 195 -11.16 -0.34 -4.19
N LEU A 196 -12.49 -0.35 -4.28
CA LEU A 196 -13.27 0.59 -5.10
C LEU A 196 -13.15 2.04 -4.61
N GLY A 197 -12.80 2.27 -3.34
CA GLY A 197 -12.50 3.60 -2.80
C GLY A 197 -11.18 4.19 -3.32
N THR A 198 -10.39 3.42 -4.08
CA THR A 198 -9.08 3.81 -4.59
C THR A 198 -8.99 3.64 -6.10
N GLY A 199 -8.20 4.45 -6.78
CA GLY A 199 -7.93 4.32 -8.21
C GLY A 199 -9.16 4.53 -9.12
N THR A 200 -9.13 3.88 -10.27
CA THR A 200 -10.22 3.88 -11.26
C THR A 200 -10.78 2.48 -11.41
N TRP A 201 -12.09 2.36 -11.48
CA TRP A 201 -12.77 1.08 -11.69
C TRP A 201 -13.97 1.22 -12.64
N ALA A 202 -14.32 0.11 -13.27
CA ALA A 202 -15.58 -0.03 -13.98
C ALA A 202 -16.20 -1.39 -13.72
N TYR A 203 -17.51 -1.42 -13.46
CA TYR A 203 -18.32 -2.62 -13.31
C TYR A 203 -19.21 -2.80 -14.53
N MET A 204 -19.09 -3.93 -15.20
CA MET A 204 -19.72 -4.12 -16.50
C MET A 204 -20.10 -5.57 -16.78
N GLY A 205 -20.99 -5.77 -17.74
CA GLY A 205 -21.42 -7.07 -18.20
C GLY A 205 -22.93 -7.27 -18.20
N SER A 206 -23.40 -8.50 -17.93
CA SER A 206 -24.82 -8.82 -17.92
C SER A 206 -25.42 -8.68 -16.51
N PRO A 207 -26.50 -7.91 -16.33
CA PRO A 207 -27.18 -7.86 -15.03
C PRO A 207 -27.87 -9.20 -14.68
N LYS A 208 -28.14 -10.05 -15.66
CA LYS A 208 -28.89 -11.30 -15.50
C LYS A 208 -28.01 -12.51 -15.20
N ASN A 209 -26.73 -12.44 -15.51
CA ASN A 209 -25.81 -13.58 -15.41
C ASN A 209 -24.52 -13.21 -14.67
N ALA A 210 -24.27 -13.81 -13.51
CA ALA A 210 -23.08 -13.57 -12.72
C ALA A 210 -21.79 -13.95 -13.47
N SER A 211 -21.79 -15.05 -14.22
CA SER A 211 -20.61 -15.47 -14.99
C SER A 211 -20.21 -14.51 -16.13
N SER A 212 -21.06 -13.52 -16.41
CA SER A 212 -20.83 -12.48 -17.42
C SER A 212 -20.77 -11.08 -16.79
N ARG A 213 -20.38 -10.97 -15.52
CA ARG A 213 -20.16 -9.71 -14.81
C ARG A 213 -18.71 -9.60 -14.37
N TYR A 214 -18.12 -8.47 -14.67
CA TYR A 214 -16.69 -8.20 -14.47
C TYR A 214 -16.49 -6.83 -13.83
N LEU A 215 -15.58 -6.79 -12.87
CA LEU A 215 -15.07 -5.57 -12.27
C LEU A 215 -13.63 -5.39 -12.72
N PHE A 216 -13.35 -4.27 -13.36
CA PHE A 216 -12.01 -3.83 -13.74
C PHE A 216 -11.55 -2.78 -12.75
N TRP A 217 -10.36 -2.90 -12.25
CA TRP A 217 -9.75 -1.93 -11.35
C TRP A 217 -8.29 -1.68 -11.69
N THR A 218 -7.85 -0.43 -11.55
CA THR A 218 -6.46 0.00 -11.64
C THR A 218 -6.17 1.06 -10.57
N SER A 219 -4.95 1.10 -10.04
CA SER A 219 -4.53 2.17 -9.12
C SER A 219 -4.35 3.53 -9.83
N MET A 220 -4.31 3.53 -11.16
CA MET A 220 -4.08 4.73 -11.97
C MET A 220 -5.35 5.59 -12.09
N ASP A 221 -5.20 6.92 -12.04
CA ASP A 221 -6.26 7.83 -12.47
C ASP A 221 -6.28 7.93 -14.00
N THR A 222 -7.30 7.34 -14.62
CA THR A 222 -7.41 7.31 -16.07
C THR A 222 -7.57 8.69 -16.70
N ASN A 223 -8.16 9.67 -15.99
CA ASN A 223 -8.23 11.04 -16.49
C ASN A 223 -6.85 11.68 -16.62
N GLN A 224 -5.89 11.33 -15.74
CA GLN A 224 -4.51 11.81 -15.82
C GLN A 224 -3.70 11.01 -16.84
N VAL A 225 -3.91 9.70 -16.93
CA VAL A 225 -3.26 8.84 -17.92
C VAL A 225 -3.61 9.27 -19.34
N GLY A 226 -4.85 9.69 -19.58
CA GLY A 226 -5.35 10.04 -20.90
C GLY A 226 -5.90 8.86 -21.68
N ALA A 227 -6.61 9.16 -22.76
CA ALA A 227 -7.23 8.13 -23.62
C ALA A 227 -6.23 7.46 -24.58
N GLY A 228 -6.52 6.22 -24.97
CA GLY A 228 -5.72 5.44 -25.91
C GLY A 228 -4.43 4.89 -25.29
N LYS A 229 -4.34 4.85 -23.97
CA LYS A 229 -3.17 4.30 -23.26
C LYS A 229 -3.47 2.91 -22.75
N LYS A 230 -2.49 2.02 -22.89
CA LYS A 230 -2.52 0.70 -22.27
C LYS A 230 -2.18 0.82 -20.80
N ILE A 231 -2.99 0.21 -19.96
CA ILE A 231 -2.83 0.20 -18.51
C ILE A 231 -3.08 -1.19 -17.93
N PRO A 232 -2.37 -1.57 -16.86
CA PRO A 232 -2.63 -2.82 -16.17
C PRO A 232 -3.89 -2.69 -15.33
N VAL A 233 -4.65 -3.78 -15.26
CA VAL A 233 -5.90 -3.87 -14.50
C VAL A 233 -5.97 -5.17 -13.72
N ILE A 234 -6.58 -5.14 -12.55
CA ILE A 234 -7.12 -6.32 -11.89
C ILE A 234 -8.54 -6.51 -12.41
N VAL A 235 -8.84 -7.70 -12.89
CA VAL A 235 -10.19 -8.09 -13.35
C VAL A 235 -10.75 -9.10 -12.37
N SER A 236 -11.86 -8.75 -11.71
CA SER A 236 -12.61 -9.65 -10.84
C SER A 236 -13.86 -10.14 -11.55
N LYS A 237 -14.13 -11.43 -11.50
CA LYS A 237 -15.28 -12.07 -12.09
C LYS A 237 -16.32 -12.41 -11.01
N ALA A 238 -17.59 -12.11 -11.23
CA ALA A 238 -18.61 -12.26 -10.20
C ALA A 238 -18.91 -13.72 -9.80
N ASP A 239 -18.57 -14.70 -10.62
CA ASP A 239 -18.65 -16.13 -10.30
C ASP A 239 -17.32 -16.70 -9.72
N GLY A 240 -16.36 -15.83 -9.46
CA GLY A 240 -15.13 -16.11 -8.74
C GLY A 240 -13.85 -16.03 -9.55
N GLY A 241 -12.81 -15.55 -8.91
CA GLY A 241 -11.45 -15.41 -9.42
C GLY A 241 -11.08 -14.00 -9.81
N PHE A 242 -9.80 -13.74 -9.62
CA PHE A 242 -9.16 -12.48 -9.97
C PHE A 242 -8.08 -12.74 -11.02
N TYR A 243 -7.91 -11.81 -11.93
CA TYR A 243 -6.95 -11.92 -13.03
C TYR A 243 -6.20 -10.59 -13.17
N ILE A 244 -4.96 -10.65 -13.62
CA ILE A 244 -4.25 -9.45 -14.06
C ILE A 244 -4.28 -9.43 -15.57
N SER A 245 -4.68 -8.31 -16.13
CA SER A 245 -4.78 -8.11 -17.56
C SER A 245 -4.37 -6.69 -17.95
N GLU A 246 -4.48 -6.37 -19.21
CA GLU A 246 -4.21 -5.05 -19.77
C GLU A 246 -5.46 -4.54 -20.48
N THR A 247 -5.76 -3.27 -20.34
CA THR A 247 -6.83 -2.60 -21.07
C THR A 247 -6.33 -1.31 -21.74
N THR A 248 -7.09 -0.78 -22.69
CA THR A 248 -6.80 0.50 -23.32
C THR A 248 -7.85 1.52 -22.89
N THR A 249 -7.40 2.62 -22.30
CA THR A 249 -8.27 3.71 -21.85
C THR A 249 -8.99 4.37 -23.02
N ALA A 250 -10.23 4.81 -22.82
CA ALA A 250 -11.06 5.40 -23.88
C ALA A 250 -11.68 6.75 -23.46
N ALA A 251 -11.60 7.75 -24.34
CA ALA A 251 -12.31 9.02 -24.14
C ALA A 251 -13.82 8.84 -24.36
N ARG A 252 -14.61 9.23 -23.37
CA ARG A 252 -16.08 9.17 -23.41
C ARG A 252 -16.69 10.51 -23.02
N LYS A 253 -17.95 10.69 -23.38
CA LYS A 253 -18.70 11.92 -23.03
C LYS A 253 -20.00 11.54 -22.31
N LYS A 254 -20.31 12.28 -21.26
CA LYS A 254 -21.57 12.24 -20.53
C LYS A 254 -22.00 13.68 -20.19
N ASP A 255 -23.22 14.06 -20.58
CA ASP A 255 -23.80 15.38 -20.30
C ASP A 255 -22.86 16.55 -20.67
N GLY A 256 -22.22 16.45 -21.84
CA GLY A 256 -21.27 17.46 -22.34
C GLY A 256 -19.89 17.44 -21.69
N LYS A 257 -19.65 16.66 -20.67
CA LYS A 257 -18.35 16.49 -20.04
C LYS A 257 -17.60 15.27 -20.60
N THR A 258 -16.33 15.45 -20.87
CA THR A 258 -15.43 14.35 -21.29
C THR A 258 -14.80 13.73 -20.05
N TYR A 259 -14.68 12.41 -20.03
CA TYR A 259 -13.93 11.64 -19.05
C TYR A 259 -13.19 10.51 -19.76
N VAL A 260 -12.21 9.90 -19.09
CA VAL A 260 -11.45 8.79 -19.64
C VAL A 260 -11.83 7.51 -18.89
N ALA A 261 -12.54 6.65 -19.59
CA ALA A 261 -12.97 5.34 -19.07
C ALA A 261 -11.77 4.39 -18.97
N ILE A 262 -11.86 3.42 -18.03
CA ILE A 262 -10.83 2.40 -17.82
C ILE A 262 -10.64 1.50 -19.05
N ALA A 263 -11.68 1.33 -19.84
CA ALA A 263 -11.67 0.53 -21.08
C ALA A 263 -12.60 1.15 -22.13
N ASP A 264 -12.41 0.77 -23.38
CA ASP A 264 -13.41 0.97 -24.42
C ASP A 264 -14.55 -0.05 -24.26
N HIS A 265 -15.58 0.03 -25.12
CA HIS A 265 -16.68 -0.91 -25.09
C HIS A 265 -16.18 -2.35 -25.28
N ILE A 266 -16.38 -3.20 -24.25
CA ILE A 266 -15.92 -4.58 -24.25
C ILE A 266 -17.08 -5.48 -24.72
N ALA A 267 -16.93 -6.07 -25.91
CA ALA A 267 -17.87 -7.04 -26.46
C ALA A 267 -17.55 -8.48 -26.02
N ASP A 268 -16.27 -8.77 -25.78
CA ASP A 268 -15.77 -10.08 -25.34
C ASP A 268 -14.82 -9.90 -24.15
N PHE A 269 -15.15 -10.52 -23.04
CA PHE A 269 -14.38 -10.48 -21.82
C PHE A 269 -13.35 -11.62 -21.71
N SER A 270 -13.37 -12.60 -22.62
CA SER A 270 -12.49 -13.76 -22.55
C SER A 270 -10.99 -13.41 -22.54
N PRO A 271 -10.50 -12.42 -23.31
CA PRO A 271 -9.10 -12.04 -23.27
C PRO A 271 -8.62 -11.58 -21.90
N TYR A 272 -9.50 -10.94 -21.11
CA TYR A 272 -9.16 -10.36 -19.81
C TYR A 272 -9.09 -11.38 -18.67
N THR A 273 -9.58 -12.60 -18.91
CA THR A 273 -9.59 -13.71 -17.94
C THR A 273 -8.84 -14.95 -18.44
N SER A 274 -8.06 -14.83 -19.51
CA SER A 274 -7.27 -15.92 -20.09
C SER A 274 -5.94 -16.16 -19.39
N GLY A 275 -5.48 -15.21 -18.57
CA GLY A 275 -4.22 -15.26 -17.83
C GLY A 275 -4.27 -16.13 -16.56
N LYS A 276 -3.27 -15.96 -15.70
CA LYS A 276 -3.23 -16.63 -14.40
C LYS A 276 -4.42 -16.20 -13.54
N LYS A 277 -5.16 -17.18 -13.04
CA LYS A 277 -6.20 -16.97 -12.04
C LYS A 277 -5.58 -16.88 -10.64
N TYR A 278 -6.03 -15.91 -9.87
CA TYR A 278 -5.75 -15.75 -8.45
C TYR A 278 -7.04 -16.05 -7.66
N ASP A 279 -6.90 -16.74 -6.54
CA ASP A 279 -8.06 -17.15 -5.72
C ASP A 279 -8.48 -16.07 -4.72
N SER A 280 -7.56 -15.12 -4.40
CA SER A 280 -7.85 -13.97 -3.53
C SER A 280 -7.53 -12.64 -4.22
N LEU A 281 -8.23 -11.58 -3.79
CA LEU A 281 -7.94 -10.21 -4.21
C LEU A 281 -6.54 -9.79 -3.73
N GLU A 282 -6.13 -10.22 -2.54
CA GLU A 282 -4.81 -9.95 -1.98
C GLU A 282 -3.67 -10.45 -2.88
N ASP A 283 -3.75 -11.71 -3.33
CA ASP A 283 -2.74 -12.28 -4.22
C ASP A 283 -2.68 -11.56 -5.57
N ALA A 284 -3.85 -11.23 -6.12
CA ALA A 284 -3.94 -10.46 -7.36
C ALA A 284 -3.37 -9.04 -7.19
N TYR A 285 -3.68 -8.38 -6.08
CA TYR A 285 -3.19 -7.04 -5.78
C TYR A 285 -1.66 -7.02 -5.60
N ASN A 286 -1.11 -7.97 -4.84
CA ASN A 286 0.32 -8.08 -4.63
C ASN A 286 1.07 -8.33 -5.95
N ALA A 287 0.52 -9.18 -6.82
CA ALA A 287 1.09 -9.41 -8.14
C ALA A 287 0.97 -8.19 -9.06
N TYR A 288 -0.14 -7.45 -8.99
CA TYR A 288 -0.34 -6.19 -9.71
C TYR A 288 0.67 -5.12 -9.26
N GLN A 289 0.88 -4.96 -7.94
CA GLN A 289 1.86 -4.01 -7.41
C GLN A 289 3.29 -4.36 -7.88
N LYS A 290 3.63 -5.64 -7.90
CA LYS A 290 4.92 -6.10 -8.43
C LYS A 290 5.10 -5.75 -9.91
N LEU A 291 4.05 -5.93 -10.71
CA LEU A 291 4.06 -5.56 -12.13
C LEU A 291 4.32 -4.05 -12.34
N LEU A 292 3.71 -3.20 -11.51
CA LEU A 292 3.96 -1.75 -11.55
C LEU A 292 5.40 -1.40 -11.14
N ALA A 293 5.94 -2.07 -10.11
CA ALA A 293 7.29 -1.84 -9.61
C ALA A 293 8.37 -2.24 -10.64
N ASP A 294 8.10 -3.27 -11.45
CA ASP A 294 9.00 -3.74 -12.51
C ASP A 294 9.06 -2.76 -13.70
N GLY A 295 8.29 -1.67 -13.68
CA GLY A 295 8.37 -0.56 -14.65
C GLY A 295 7.93 -0.91 -16.08
N THR A 296 7.04 -1.88 -16.22
CA THR A 296 6.51 -2.31 -17.54
C THR A 296 5.43 -1.34 -18.07
N TYR A 297 4.90 -0.45 -17.20
CA TYR A 297 3.83 0.50 -17.51
C TYR A 297 4.12 1.91 -17.02
#